data_ca8762b36d82b8b122ff772214a643a6
#
_entry.id   ca8762b36d82b8b122ff772214a643a6
#
_cell.length_a   1.000
_cell.length_b   1.000
_cell.length_c   1.000
_cell.angle_alpha   90.00
_cell.angle_beta   90.00
_cell.angle_gamma   90.00
#
_symmetry.space_group_name_H-M   'P 1'
#
loop_
_entity.id
_entity.type
_entity.pdbx_description
1 polymer ?
#
loop_
_entity_poly.entity_id
_entity_poly.type
_entity_poly.pdbx_seq_one_letter_code
_entity_poly.pdbx_strand_id
1 'polypeptide(L)'
;MGSQVEPKPHAVCIPYPAQGHVNPMLKLAKILHSKGFHITFVNTEFNHRRLLRSRGQNSLDGIDGFRFEAIPDGLPPSDADATQDIPTLCESTTTTCIGPFRDLLAKLNDTALSNVPPVTCIVSDGVMSFTVQAAEELGIPSPIRCRCHPRYSDPLRIHHNNLYRPVQRSSC
;
A
#
# COMPACT_ATOMS: atom_id res chain seq x y z
N MET A 1 -1.54 -25.54 28.78
CA MET A 1 -0.97 -24.21 28.49
C MET A 1 -1.15 -23.98 27.02
N GLY A 2 -2.22 -23.27 26.61
CA GLY A 2 -2.44 -22.90 25.21
C GLY A 2 -1.49 -21.76 24.86
N SER A 3 -0.55 -21.99 23.97
CA SER A 3 0.24 -20.91 23.36
C SER A 3 -0.74 -20.03 22.58
N GLN A 4 -1.00 -18.84 23.09
CA GLN A 4 -1.69 -17.81 22.30
C GLN A 4 -0.76 -17.46 21.13
N VAL A 5 -1.13 -17.91 19.94
CA VAL A 5 -0.45 -17.47 18.72
C VAL A 5 -0.81 -16.00 18.56
N GLU A 6 0.16 -15.13 18.82
CA GLU A 6 0.03 -13.69 18.55
C GLU A 6 -0.39 -13.50 17.10
N PRO A 7 -1.46 -12.71 16.86
CA PRO A 7 -1.92 -12.48 15.49
C PRO A 7 -0.80 -11.82 14.67
N LYS A 8 -0.52 -12.38 13.49
CA LYS A 8 0.50 -11.82 12.58
C LYS A 8 0.17 -10.35 12.27
N PRO A 9 1.12 -9.42 12.39
CA PRO A 9 0.88 -8.03 12.00
C PRO A 9 0.58 -7.97 10.50
N HIS A 10 -0.37 -7.11 10.10
CA HIS A 10 -0.81 -6.99 8.72
C HIS A 10 -0.47 -5.60 8.18
N ALA A 11 0.39 -5.54 7.18
CA ALA A 11 0.77 -4.31 6.50
C ALA A 11 0.11 -4.20 5.14
N VAL A 12 -0.60 -3.10 4.92
CA VAL A 12 -1.11 -2.70 3.60
C VAL A 12 -0.09 -1.80 2.92
N CYS A 13 0.52 -2.29 1.83
CA CYS A 13 1.55 -1.56 1.08
C CYS A 13 0.96 -0.95 -0.19
N ILE A 14 1.00 0.37 -0.34
CA ILE A 14 0.45 1.07 -1.49
C ILE A 14 1.48 2.03 -2.10
N PRO A 15 2.07 1.70 -3.27
CA PRO A 15 2.97 2.56 -4.01
C PRO A 15 2.23 3.65 -4.79
N TYR A 16 2.91 4.75 -5.11
CA TYR A 16 2.51 5.57 -6.24
C TYR A 16 2.56 4.73 -7.53
N PRO A 17 1.55 4.82 -8.43
CA PRO A 17 1.39 3.87 -9.54
C PRO A 17 2.35 4.07 -10.72
N ALA A 18 3.56 4.54 -10.48
CA ALA A 18 4.65 4.60 -11.45
C ALA A 18 5.69 3.49 -11.17
N GLN A 19 6.29 2.94 -12.23
CA GLN A 19 7.23 1.79 -12.12
C GLN A 19 8.39 2.04 -11.15
N GLY A 20 8.93 3.28 -11.13
CA GLY A 20 9.99 3.68 -10.21
C GLY A 20 9.61 3.61 -8.73
N HIS A 21 8.32 3.59 -8.41
CA HIS A 21 7.77 3.53 -7.06
C HIS A 21 7.26 2.12 -6.72
N VAL A 22 6.62 1.45 -7.67
CA VAL A 22 6.05 0.09 -7.48
C VAL A 22 7.14 -0.91 -7.14
N ASN A 23 8.25 -0.92 -7.87
CA ASN A 23 9.31 -1.91 -7.68
C ASN A 23 10.01 -1.80 -6.31
N PRO A 24 10.42 -0.61 -5.82
CA PRO A 24 10.98 -0.47 -4.48
C PRO A 24 9.99 -0.84 -3.38
N MET A 25 8.72 -0.44 -3.49
CA MET A 25 7.68 -0.79 -2.54
C MET A 25 7.43 -2.30 -2.49
N LEU A 26 7.44 -2.97 -3.64
CA LEU A 26 7.29 -4.42 -3.70
C LEU A 26 8.47 -5.15 -3.04
N LYS A 27 9.70 -4.63 -3.18
CA LYS A 27 10.87 -5.16 -2.45
C LYS A 27 10.71 -5.00 -0.95
N LEU A 28 10.28 -3.83 -0.49
CA LEU A 28 10.00 -3.58 0.92
C LEU A 28 8.90 -4.52 1.45
N ALA A 29 7.81 -4.66 0.73
CA ALA A 29 6.72 -5.56 1.09
C ALA A 29 7.20 -7.03 1.25
N LYS A 30 8.08 -7.50 0.36
CA LYS A 30 8.70 -8.83 0.46
C LYS A 30 9.61 -8.96 1.70
N ILE A 31 10.34 -7.91 2.06
CA ILE A 31 11.16 -7.88 3.27
C ILE A 31 10.25 -7.94 4.51
N LEU A 32 9.17 -7.18 4.57
CA LEU A 32 8.21 -7.23 5.66
C LEU A 32 7.58 -8.62 5.77
N HIS A 33 7.19 -9.23 4.64
CA HIS A 33 6.69 -10.60 4.61
C HIS A 33 7.69 -11.60 5.20
N SER A 34 8.97 -11.51 4.81
CA SER A 34 10.02 -12.39 5.38
C SER A 34 10.27 -12.16 6.88
N LYS A 35 9.77 -11.05 7.45
CA LYS A 35 9.78 -10.72 8.87
C LYS A 35 8.49 -11.15 9.60
N GLY A 36 7.62 -11.89 8.94
CA GLY A 36 6.41 -12.45 9.53
C GLY A 36 5.15 -11.60 9.40
N PHE A 37 5.20 -10.49 8.66
CA PHE A 37 4.00 -9.71 8.37
C PHE A 37 3.10 -10.42 7.36
N HIS A 38 1.79 -10.33 7.57
CA HIS A 38 0.84 -10.50 6.49
C HIS A 38 0.87 -9.26 5.60
N ILE A 39 0.89 -9.42 4.28
CA ILE A 39 0.99 -8.31 3.33
C ILE A 39 -0.23 -8.27 2.42
N THR A 40 -0.85 -7.10 2.31
CA THR A 40 -1.71 -6.76 1.19
C THR A 40 -1.04 -5.69 0.35
N PHE A 41 -0.63 -6.03 -0.87
CA PHE A 41 0.00 -5.10 -1.81
C PHE A 41 -1.05 -4.54 -2.76
N VAL A 42 -1.27 -3.23 -2.70
CA VAL A 42 -2.34 -2.55 -3.44
C VAL A 42 -1.79 -1.90 -4.70
N ASN A 43 -2.26 -2.34 -5.86
CA ASN A 43 -1.98 -1.71 -7.15
C ASN A 43 -3.15 -0.83 -7.59
N THR A 44 -2.93 0.02 -8.59
CA THR A 44 -4.06 0.49 -9.40
C THR A 44 -4.49 -0.62 -10.36
N GLU A 45 -5.76 -0.63 -10.76
CA GLU A 45 -6.27 -1.60 -11.75
C GLU A 45 -5.47 -1.59 -13.04
N PHE A 46 -5.02 -0.42 -13.48
CA PHE A 46 -4.15 -0.27 -14.65
C PHE A 46 -2.83 -1.05 -14.46
N ASN A 47 -2.12 -0.81 -13.36
CA ASN A 47 -0.87 -1.51 -13.09
C ASN A 47 -1.08 -3.00 -12.81
N HIS A 48 -2.19 -3.38 -12.19
CA HIS A 48 -2.55 -4.77 -11.95
C HIS A 48 -2.69 -5.52 -13.28
N ARG A 49 -3.49 -5.00 -14.22
CA ARG A 49 -3.63 -5.58 -15.57
C ARG A 49 -2.30 -5.64 -16.32
N ARG A 50 -1.47 -4.59 -16.23
CA ARG A 50 -0.15 -4.54 -16.87
C ARG A 50 0.80 -5.60 -16.33
N LEU A 51 0.80 -5.82 -15.01
CA LEU A 51 1.60 -6.87 -14.37
C LEU A 51 1.16 -8.26 -14.81
N LEU A 52 -0.14 -8.54 -14.85
CA LEU A 52 -0.68 -9.81 -15.35
C LEU A 52 -0.27 -10.09 -16.80
N ARG A 53 -0.30 -9.08 -17.68
CA ARG A 53 0.14 -9.21 -19.06
C ARG A 53 1.64 -9.49 -19.18
N SER A 54 2.46 -8.77 -18.41
CA SER A 54 3.92 -8.84 -18.53
C SER A 54 4.54 -10.05 -17.83
N ARG A 55 3.90 -10.59 -16.80
CA ARG A 55 4.44 -11.66 -15.94
C ARG A 55 3.63 -12.94 -15.96
N GLY A 56 2.50 -12.95 -16.66
CA GLY A 56 1.57 -14.08 -16.73
C GLY A 56 0.39 -13.96 -15.78
N GLN A 57 -0.70 -14.68 -16.11
CA GLN A 57 -1.99 -14.60 -15.43
C GLN A 57 -1.91 -14.92 -13.92
N ASN A 58 -1.00 -15.82 -13.53
CA ASN A 58 -0.87 -16.26 -12.14
C ASN A 58 0.15 -15.44 -11.33
N SER A 59 0.72 -14.39 -11.92
CA SER A 59 1.80 -13.62 -11.28
C SER A 59 1.36 -12.81 -10.06
N LEU A 60 0.06 -12.62 -9.88
CA LEU A 60 -0.55 -11.87 -8.79
C LEU A 60 -1.48 -12.72 -7.90
N ASP A 61 -1.46 -14.06 -8.06
CA ASP A 61 -2.25 -14.96 -7.21
C ASP A 61 -1.84 -14.91 -5.74
N GLY A 62 -0.64 -14.34 -5.47
CA GLY A 62 -0.11 -14.25 -4.13
C GLY A 62 0.52 -15.56 -3.65
N ILE A 63 0.92 -15.54 -2.39
CA ILE A 63 1.41 -16.70 -1.63
C ILE A 63 0.85 -16.60 -0.22
N ASP A 64 1.02 -17.65 0.59
CA ASP A 64 0.57 -17.58 1.99
C ASP A 64 1.11 -16.33 2.70
N GLY A 65 0.22 -15.55 3.28
CA GLY A 65 0.56 -14.30 3.96
C GLY A 65 0.95 -13.13 3.04
N PHE A 66 0.85 -13.26 1.72
CA PHE A 66 1.11 -12.16 0.78
C PHE A 66 0.10 -12.16 -0.37
N ARG A 67 -0.72 -11.12 -0.45
CA ARG A 67 -1.78 -10.99 -1.47
C ARG A 67 -1.67 -9.68 -2.23
N PHE A 68 -2.25 -9.67 -3.42
CA PHE A 68 -2.39 -8.47 -4.24
C PHE A 68 -3.86 -8.05 -4.30
N GLU A 69 -4.09 -6.76 -4.18
CA GLU A 69 -5.40 -6.14 -4.38
C GLU A 69 -5.26 -4.99 -5.38
N ALA A 70 -6.37 -4.56 -5.94
CA ALA A 70 -6.39 -3.44 -6.88
C ALA A 70 -7.50 -2.46 -6.54
N ILE A 71 -7.22 -1.18 -6.75
CA ILE A 71 -8.19 -0.09 -6.66
C ILE A 71 -8.21 0.69 -7.97
N PRO A 72 -9.34 1.30 -8.37
CA PRO A 72 -9.37 2.18 -9.53
C PRO A 72 -8.48 3.41 -9.32
N ASP A 73 -7.80 3.87 -10.38
CA ASP A 73 -7.01 5.10 -10.36
C ASP A 73 -7.82 6.35 -10.74
N GLY A 74 -9.09 6.17 -11.09
CA GLY A 74 -9.98 7.25 -11.49
C GLY A 74 -9.77 7.80 -12.91
N LEU A 75 -8.81 7.26 -13.66
CA LEU A 75 -8.59 7.64 -15.04
C LEU A 75 -9.47 6.84 -16.00
N PRO A 76 -9.81 7.41 -17.17
CA PRO A 76 -10.50 6.67 -18.21
C PRO A 76 -9.74 5.39 -18.59
N PRO A 77 -10.44 4.32 -18.97
CA PRO A 77 -9.78 3.12 -19.48
C PRO A 77 -8.85 3.46 -20.66
N SER A 78 -7.60 3.06 -20.53
CA SER A 78 -6.60 3.20 -21.59
C SER A 78 -6.00 1.84 -21.91
N ASP A 79 -5.39 1.72 -23.10
CA ASP A 79 -4.65 0.52 -23.45
C ASP A 79 -3.57 0.26 -22.41
N ALA A 80 -3.38 -1.01 -22.03
CA ALA A 80 -2.42 -1.38 -21.00
C ALA A 80 -0.96 -1.06 -21.37
N ASP A 81 -0.69 -0.78 -22.63
CA ASP A 81 0.63 -0.38 -23.14
C ASP A 81 0.76 1.15 -23.22
N ALA A 82 -0.32 1.90 -23.03
CA ALA A 82 -0.27 3.35 -22.96
C ALA A 82 0.51 3.82 -21.72
N THR A 83 1.23 4.92 -21.87
CA THR A 83 1.86 5.60 -20.74
C THR A 83 0.83 6.56 -20.13
N GLN A 84 0.52 6.39 -18.84
CA GLN A 84 -0.33 7.36 -18.14
C GLN A 84 0.44 8.67 -17.94
N ASP A 85 -0.24 9.80 -18.17
CA ASP A 85 0.32 11.13 -17.91
C ASP A 85 0.50 11.34 -16.40
N ILE A 86 1.74 11.64 -15.98
CA ILE A 86 2.09 11.72 -14.55
C ILE A 86 1.33 12.82 -13.80
N PRO A 87 1.20 14.07 -14.32
CA PRO A 87 0.37 15.10 -13.68
C PRO A 87 -1.07 14.68 -13.49
N THR A 88 -1.71 14.18 -14.53
CA THR A 88 -3.11 13.71 -14.49
C THR A 88 -3.29 12.55 -13.52
N LEU A 89 -2.34 11.61 -13.48
CA LEU A 89 -2.34 10.50 -12.54
C LEU A 89 -2.20 10.98 -11.08
N CYS A 90 -1.34 11.97 -10.83
CA CYS A 90 -1.15 12.55 -9.51
C CYS A 90 -2.45 13.22 -8.99
N GLU A 91 -3.08 14.02 -9.84
CA GLU A 91 -4.37 14.66 -9.52
C GLU A 91 -5.47 13.62 -9.27
N SER A 92 -5.60 12.66 -10.17
CA SER A 92 -6.62 11.61 -10.07
C SER A 92 -6.43 10.75 -8.82
N THR A 93 -5.22 10.31 -8.52
CA THR A 93 -4.97 9.50 -7.31
C THR A 93 -5.28 10.27 -6.02
N THR A 94 -5.05 11.58 -6.00
CA THR A 94 -5.33 12.41 -4.83
C THR A 94 -6.83 12.56 -4.57
N THR A 95 -7.64 12.62 -5.62
CA THR A 95 -9.07 12.92 -5.52
C THR A 95 -9.95 11.67 -5.50
N THR A 96 -9.58 10.61 -6.23
CA THR A 96 -10.46 9.46 -6.49
C THR A 96 -10.09 8.20 -5.72
N CYS A 97 -8.81 8.01 -5.37
CA CYS A 97 -8.39 6.76 -4.74
C CYS A 97 -8.82 6.61 -3.27
N ILE A 98 -9.19 7.69 -2.59
CA ILE A 98 -9.52 7.63 -1.16
C ILE A 98 -10.74 6.76 -0.86
N GLY A 99 -11.83 6.88 -1.64
CA GLY A 99 -13.04 6.09 -1.47
C GLY A 99 -12.77 4.59 -1.63
N PRO A 100 -12.29 4.15 -2.81
CA PRO A 100 -11.95 2.73 -3.04
C PRO A 100 -10.93 2.16 -2.05
N PHE A 101 -9.99 2.98 -1.58
CA PHE A 101 -9.02 2.52 -0.58
C PHE A 101 -9.65 2.31 0.79
N ARG A 102 -10.57 3.18 1.22
CA ARG A 102 -11.37 2.98 2.45
C ARG A 102 -12.19 1.71 2.39
N ASP A 103 -12.87 1.48 1.27
CA ASP A 103 -13.70 0.28 1.08
C ASP A 103 -12.85 -0.99 1.15
N LEU A 104 -11.65 -0.96 0.57
CA LEU A 104 -10.70 -2.05 0.67
C LEU A 104 -10.25 -2.28 2.12
N LEU A 105 -9.87 -1.24 2.86
CA LEU A 105 -9.46 -1.36 4.26
C LEU A 105 -10.61 -1.86 5.15
N ALA A 106 -11.83 -1.39 4.93
CA ALA A 106 -13.01 -1.87 5.64
C ALA A 106 -13.24 -3.36 5.38
N LYS A 107 -13.15 -3.79 4.12
CA LYS A 107 -13.24 -5.21 3.73
C LYS A 107 -12.14 -6.07 4.39
N LEU A 108 -10.90 -5.57 4.45
CA LEU A 108 -9.79 -6.30 5.07
C LEU A 108 -9.95 -6.42 6.59
N ASN A 109 -10.58 -5.45 7.23
CA ASN A 109 -10.81 -5.43 8.68
C ASN A 109 -12.12 -6.14 9.10
N ASP A 110 -12.98 -6.49 8.15
CA ASP A 110 -14.16 -7.30 8.43
C ASP A 110 -13.76 -8.76 8.66
N THR A 111 -13.62 -9.14 9.91
CA THR A 111 -13.21 -10.49 10.31
C THR A 111 -14.20 -11.58 9.92
N ALA A 112 -15.46 -11.22 9.60
CA ALA A 112 -16.46 -12.18 9.13
C ALA A 112 -16.30 -12.50 7.63
N LEU A 113 -15.76 -11.57 6.85
CA LEU A 113 -15.59 -11.69 5.40
C LEU A 113 -14.15 -11.95 4.98
N SER A 114 -13.17 -11.48 5.76
CA SER A 114 -11.76 -11.60 5.41
C SER A 114 -11.11 -12.79 6.14
N ASN A 115 -10.39 -13.62 5.38
CA ASN A 115 -9.54 -14.69 5.94
C ASN A 115 -8.13 -14.17 6.27
N VAL A 116 -7.97 -12.88 6.53
CA VAL A 116 -6.69 -12.23 6.82
C VAL A 116 -6.74 -11.55 8.19
N PRO A 117 -5.60 -11.41 8.89
CA PRO A 117 -5.57 -10.66 10.14
C PRO A 117 -5.97 -9.20 9.91
N PRO A 118 -6.54 -8.51 10.91
CA PRO A 118 -6.86 -7.08 10.82
C PRO A 118 -5.63 -6.25 10.42
N VAL A 119 -5.86 -5.17 9.68
CA VAL A 119 -4.78 -4.27 9.25
C VAL A 119 -4.20 -3.54 10.46
N THR A 120 -2.91 -3.71 10.69
CA THR A 120 -2.19 -3.10 11.81
C THR A 120 -1.36 -1.88 11.40
N CYS A 121 -0.99 -1.77 10.12
CA CYS A 121 -0.28 -0.60 9.62
C CYS A 121 -0.46 -0.43 8.11
N ILE A 122 -0.25 0.81 7.65
CA ILE A 122 -0.22 1.16 6.23
C ILE A 122 1.18 1.64 5.89
N VAL A 123 1.76 1.10 4.82
CA VAL A 123 3.03 1.53 4.24
C VAL A 123 2.73 2.19 2.91
N SER A 124 2.75 3.50 2.86
CA SER A 124 2.38 4.27 1.67
C SER A 124 3.56 5.01 1.07
N ASP A 125 3.48 5.24 -0.24
CA ASP A 125 4.36 6.21 -0.89
C ASP A 125 4.07 7.63 -0.36
N GLY A 126 5.10 8.47 -0.30
CA GLY A 126 4.96 9.84 0.18
C GLY A 126 4.00 10.71 -0.64
N VAL A 127 3.77 10.36 -1.90
CA VAL A 127 2.83 11.05 -2.81
C VAL A 127 1.38 10.63 -2.53
N MET A 128 1.13 9.46 -1.96
CA MET A 128 -0.21 8.92 -1.68
C MET A 128 -0.77 9.50 -0.38
N SER A 129 -0.98 10.82 -0.34
CA SER A 129 -1.34 11.56 0.89
C SER A 129 -2.71 11.17 1.48
N PHE A 130 -3.66 10.74 0.67
CA PHE A 130 -5.00 10.29 1.08
C PHE A 130 -4.97 9.10 2.05
N THR A 131 -3.87 8.33 2.07
CA THR A 131 -3.72 7.18 2.98
C THR A 131 -3.68 7.59 4.45
N VAL A 132 -3.23 8.81 4.75
CA VAL A 132 -3.22 9.36 6.12
C VAL A 132 -4.66 9.53 6.61
N GLN A 133 -5.49 10.18 5.80
CA GLN A 133 -6.90 10.41 6.14
C GLN A 133 -7.64 9.07 6.30
N ALA A 134 -7.44 8.12 5.38
CA ALA A 134 -8.07 6.81 5.46
C ALA A 134 -7.64 6.02 6.72
N ALA A 135 -6.38 6.15 7.13
CA ALA A 135 -5.88 5.52 8.35
C ALA A 135 -6.50 6.14 9.62
N GLU A 136 -6.56 7.47 9.68
CA GLU A 136 -7.14 8.19 10.82
C GLU A 136 -8.61 7.83 11.03
N GLU A 137 -9.40 7.76 9.96
CA GLU A 137 -10.82 7.42 10.00
C GLU A 137 -11.09 6.00 10.51
N LEU A 138 -10.18 5.08 10.25
CA LEU A 138 -10.30 3.67 10.66
C LEU A 138 -9.52 3.34 11.94
N GLY A 139 -8.93 4.35 12.59
CA GLY A 139 -8.13 4.16 13.81
C GLY A 139 -6.87 3.32 13.60
N ILE A 140 -6.37 3.22 12.36
CA ILE A 140 -5.12 2.53 12.05
C ILE A 140 -3.96 3.47 12.38
N PRO A 141 -2.89 3.01 13.04
CA PRO A 141 -1.73 3.85 13.33
C PRO A 141 -1.19 4.54 12.07
N SER A 142 -0.76 5.80 12.23
CA SER A 142 -0.30 6.65 11.12
C SER A 142 0.58 5.91 10.12
N PRO A 143 0.30 6.03 8.83
CA PRO A 143 0.99 5.27 7.81
C PRO A 143 2.48 5.59 7.77
N ILE A 144 3.31 4.57 7.64
CA ILE A 144 4.74 4.71 7.39
C ILE A 144 4.90 5.22 5.96
N ARG A 145 5.34 6.47 5.80
CA ARG A 145 5.53 7.09 4.48
C ARG A 145 6.92 6.78 3.94
N CYS A 146 6.98 5.95 2.92
CA CYS A 146 8.21 5.71 2.18
C CYS A 146 8.43 6.80 1.13
N ARG A 147 9.55 7.51 1.21
CA ARG A 147 10.01 8.38 0.11
C ARG A 147 10.80 7.54 -0.87
N CYS A 148 10.13 6.97 -1.84
CA CYS A 148 10.78 6.31 -2.97
C CYS A 148 11.29 7.38 -3.95
N HIS A 149 12.45 7.97 -3.67
CA HIS A 149 13.11 8.84 -4.64
C HIS A 149 13.93 7.98 -5.61
N PRO A 150 13.85 8.20 -6.93
CA PRO A 150 14.55 7.38 -7.93
C PRO A 150 16.09 7.32 -7.77
N ARG A 151 16.69 8.22 -6.99
CA ARG A 151 18.13 8.27 -6.72
C ARG A 151 18.59 7.51 -5.46
N TYR A 152 17.69 6.92 -4.67
CA TYR A 152 18.04 6.18 -3.47
C TYR A 152 17.60 4.73 -3.60
N SER A 153 18.37 3.96 -4.35
CA SER A 153 18.27 2.50 -4.45
C SER A 153 18.94 1.77 -3.28
N ASP A 154 19.18 2.43 -2.16
CA ASP A 154 19.75 1.79 -0.97
C ASP A 154 18.63 1.41 0.00
N PRO A 155 18.25 0.11 0.08
CA PRO A 155 17.15 -0.35 0.94
C PRO A 155 17.49 -0.35 2.44
N LEU A 156 18.71 0.03 2.84
CA LEU A 156 19.18 -0.09 4.23
C LEU A 156 19.22 1.22 5.02
N ARG A 157 18.88 2.37 4.42
CA ARG A 157 18.70 3.63 5.15
C ARG A 157 17.25 3.85 5.58
N ILE A 158 16.70 2.93 6.32
CA ILE A 158 15.57 3.23 7.21
C ILE A 158 16.18 3.99 8.38
N HIS A 159 16.10 5.32 8.33
CA HIS A 159 16.50 6.14 9.46
C HIS A 159 15.60 5.81 10.66
N HIS A 160 16.17 5.17 11.66
CA HIS A 160 15.60 4.85 12.97
C HIS A 160 15.11 6.08 13.78
N ASN A 161 15.13 7.28 13.23
CA ASN A 161 14.96 8.53 13.98
C ASN A 161 13.60 9.24 13.79
N ASN A 162 12.55 8.58 13.33
CA ASN A 162 11.21 9.22 13.31
C ASN A 162 10.06 8.29 13.76
N LEU A 163 10.34 7.34 14.64
CA LEU A 163 9.32 6.73 15.47
C LEU A 163 9.13 7.66 16.68
N TYR A 164 7.94 8.29 16.77
CA TYR A 164 7.51 9.16 17.86
C TYR A 164 8.01 10.62 17.84
N ARG A 165 7.33 11.49 17.09
CA ARG A 165 7.02 12.84 17.56
C ARG A 165 5.52 13.06 17.44
N PRO A 166 4.80 13.25 18.56
CA PRO A 166 3.43 13.76 18.52
C PRO A 166 3.45 15.17 17.95
N VAL A 167 2.56 15.44 16.98
CA VAL A 167 2.33 16.78 16.45
C VAL A 167 1.81 17.63 17.62
N GLN A 168 2.64 18.52 18.14
CA GLN A 168 2.18 19.60 19.02
C GLN A 168 1.32 20.54 18.16
N ARG A 169 0.04 20.62 18.48
CA ARG A 169 -0.84 21.68 18.00
C ARG A 169 -0.33 22.99 18.61
N SER A 170 0.29 23.84 17.81
CA SER A 170 0.48 25.23 18.17
C SER A 170 -0.85 25.94 18.00
N SER A 171 -1.38 26.37 19.15
CA SER A 171 -2.43 27.37 19.24
C SER A 171 -1.90 28.71 18.73
N CYS A 172 -2.53 29.28 17.74
CA CYS A 172 -2.74 30.72 17.57
C CYS A 172 -3.96 30.89 16.67
#